data_e25b805449f7f681a2058ddb5c50c482
#
_entry.id   e25b805449f7f681a2058ddb5c50c482
#
_cell.length_a   1.000
_cell.length_b   1.000
_cell.length_c   1.000
_cell.angle_alpha   90.00
_cell.angle_beta   90.00
_cell.angle_gamma   90.00
#
_symmetry.space_group_name_H-M   'P 1'
#
loop_
_entity.id
_entity.type
_entity.pdbx_description
1 polymer ?
#
loop_
_entity_poly.entity_id
_entity_poly.type
_entity_poly.pdbx_seq_one_letter_code
_entity_poly.pdbx_strand_id
1 'polypeptide(L)'
;MATRVILTLSLLLAVPAAIRGQALAGTPDIFFNPTRHAIADAMLQLAGVTAQDVVYDLGSGDGRIPIIAAQKYGARGMGIEINPNLIAQSWGNANDAEVANRVRFIKGDLFEADLSEATVVTAYLSPSIMKRLMPKLRALAPGTRIVSHQFDMPGWPPDERRQVDEAEILLWRVPK
;
A
#
# COMPACT_ATOMS: atom_id res chain seq x y z
N MET A 1 -71.52 -41.97 -21.85
CA MET A 1 -70.05 -42.04 -21.89
C MET A 1 -69.51 -40.62 -21.99
N ALA A 2 -69.02 -40.02 -20.90
CA ALA A 2 -68.50 -38.65 -20.88
C ALA A 2 -67.00 -38.69 -20.78
N THR A 3 -66.31 -38.27 -21.82
CA THR A 3 -64.84 -38.22 -21.88
C THR A 3 -64.36 -36.93 -21.18
N ARG A 4 -63.68 -37.08 -20.04
CA ARG A 4 -63.02 -35.95 -19.32
C ARG A 4 -61.68 -35.64 -20.02
N VAL A 5 -61.56 -34.43 -20.55
CA VAL A 5 -60.31 -33.87 -21.03
C VAL A 5 -59.62 -33.22 -19.83
N ILE A 6 -58.45 -33.74 -19.43
CA ILE A 6 -57.59 -33.14 -18.40
C ILE A 6 -56.66 -32.16 -19.08
N LEU A 7 -56.85 -30.86 -18.82
CA LEU A 7 -55.99 -29.79 -19.28
C LEU A 7 -54.85 -29.66 -18.25
N THR A 8 -53.66 -30.10 -18.60
CA THR A 8 -52.46 -29.87 -17.81
C THR A 8 -51.90 -28.48 -18.10
N LEU A 9 -52.02 -27.59 -17.12
CA LEU A 9 -51.45 -26.24 -17.15
C LEU A 9 -49.98 -26.31 -16.79
N SER A 10 -49.10 -26.21 -17.79
CA SER A 10 -47.64 -26.11 -17.57
C SER A 10 -47.27 -24.70 -17.15
N LEU A 11 -46.95 -24.53 -15.89
CA LEU A 11 -46.45 -23.27 -15.33
C LEU A 11 -44.95 -23.11 -15.71
N LEU A 12 -44.66 -22.32 -16.73
CA LEU A 12 -43.30 -21.89 -17.04
C LEU A 12 -42.89 -20.86 -16.00
N LEU A 13 -42.01 -21.26 -15.06
CA LEU A 13 -41.30 -20.37 -14.20
C LEU A 13 -40.25 -19.60 -15.01
N ALA A 14 -40.54 -18.35 -15.31
CA ALA A 14 -39.57 -17.43 -15.88
C ALA A 14 -38.49 -17.10 -14.80
N VAL A 15 -37.29 -17.62 -14.97
CA VAL A 15 -36.11 -17.22 -14.17
C VAL A 15 -35.69 -15.82 -14.65
N PRO A 16 -35.63 -14.79 -13.79
CA PRO A 16 -35.14 -13.48 -14.22
C PRO A 16 -33.63 -13.56 -14.51
N ALA A 17 -33.29 -13.38 -15.79
CA ALA A 17 -31.91 -13.19 -16.24
C ALA A 17 -31.45 -11.78 -15.86
N ALA A 18 -30.95 -11.61 -14.64
CA ALA A 18 -30.29 -10.39 -14.20
C ALA A 18 -29.22 -10.69 -13.13
N ILE A 19 -28.30 -11.58 -13.48
CA ILE A 19 -26.94 -11.50 -12.90
C ILE A 19 -26.02 -11.14 -14.07
N ARG A 20 -26.10 -9.88 -14.50
CA ARG A 20 -24.99 -9.26 -15.21
C ARG A 20 -23.86 -9.22 -14.21
N GLY A 21 -22.87 -10.10 -14.38
CA GLY A 21 -21.62 -10.02 -13.70
C GLY A 21 -21.07 -8.60 -13.88
N GLN A 22 -21.04 -7.84 -12.79
CA GLN A 22 -20.17 -6.69 -12.73
C GLN A 22 -18.77 -7.28 -12.92
N ALA A 23 -18.17 -6.99 -14.09
CA ALA A 23 -16.75 -7.17 -14.28
C ALA A 23 -16.09 -6.43 -13.12
N LEU A 24 -15.40 -7.17 -12.25
CA LEU A 24 -14.53 -6.59 -11.25
C LEU A 24 -13.60 -5.66 -12.01
N ALA A 25 -13.75 -4.36 -11.79
CA ALA A 25 -12.83 -3.35 -12.30
C ALA A 25 -11.42 -3.86 -12.05
N GLY A 26 -10.61 -3.94 -13.13
CA GLY A 26 -9.37 -4.67 -13.16
C GLY A 26 -8.54 -4.40 -11.91
N THR A 27 -8.09 -5.47 -11.28
CA THR A 27 -6.97 -5.40 -10.37
C THR A 27 -5.84 -4.70 -11.13
N PRO A 28 -5.31 -3.58 -10.64
CA PRO A 28 -4.17 -2.98 -11.31
C PRO A 28 -3.08 -4.05 -11.43
N ASP A 29 -2.48 -4.20 -12.62
CA ASP A 29 -1.31 -5.03 -12.86
C ASP A 29 -0.08 -4.48 -12.11
N ILE A 30 -0.23 -4.22 -10.81
CA ILE A 30 0.88 -3.87 -9.93
C ILE A 30 1.44 -5.18 -9.43
N PHE A 31 2.47 -5.64 -10.13
CA PHE A 31 3.21 -6.83 -9.73
C PHE A 31 3.80 -6.58 -8.34
N PHE A 32 3.40 -7.39 -7.36
CA PHE A 32 3.98 -7.34 -6.01
C PHE A 32 5.44 -7.78 -6.06
N ASN A 33 6.35 -6.82 -5.92
CA ASN A 33 7.78 -7.03 -5.83
C ASN A 33 8.28 -6.48 -4.48
N PRO A 34 8.43 -7.34 -3.47
CA PRO A 34 8.72 -6.87 -2.12
C PRO A 34 10.16 -6.36 -1.97
N THR A 35 10.34 -5.21 -1.35
CA THR A 35 11.65 -4.72 -0.90
C THR A 35 12.29 -5.72 0.06
N ARG A 36 13.53 -6.17 -0.17
CA ARG A 36 14.25 -7.07 0.76
C ARG A 36 14.36 -6.44 2.15
N HIS A 37 14.30 -7.23 3.21
CA HIS A 37 14.35 -6.74 4.59
C HIS A 37 15.56 -5.85 4.88
N ALA A 38 16.75 -6.20 4.35
CA ALA A 38 17.96 -5.40 4.51
C ALA A 38 17.82 -4.01 3.86
N ILE A 39 17.18 -3.92 2.68
CA ILE A 39 16.93 -2.65 2.00
C ILE A 39 15.87 -1.83 2.77
N ALA A 40 14.79 -2.46 3.23
CA ALA A 40 13.75 -1.83 4.04
C ALA A 40 14.34 -1.21 5.32
N ASP A 41 15.19 -1.95 6.01
CA ASP A 41 15.91 -1.46 7.20
C ASP A 41 16.84 -0.29 6.85
N ALA A 42 17.60 -0.39 5.76
CA ALA A 42 18.48 0.69 5.29
C ALA A 42 17.71 1.96 4.91
N MET A 43 16.50 1.83 4.33
CA MET A 43 15.60 2.97 4.06
C MET A 43 15.20 3.69 5.35
N LEU A 44 14.82 2.93 6.38
CA LEU A 44 14.45 3.48 7.70
C LEU A 44 15.64 4.13 8.41
N GLN A 45 16.85 3.53 8.29
CA GLN A 45 18.10 4.11 8.80
C GLN A 45 18.44 5.42 8.07
N LEU A 46 18.33 5.44 6.73
CA LEU A 46 18.59 6.63 5.92
C LEU A 46 17.65 7.78 6.31
N ALA A 47 16.38 7.47 6.58
CA ALA A 47 15.43 8.44 7.11
C ALA A 47 15.72 8.86 8.55
N GLY A 48 16.58 8.16 9.29
CA GLY A 48 16.81 8.40 10.71
C GLY A 48 15.57 8.17 11.56
N VAL A 49 14.84 7.07 11.31
CA VAL A 49 13.60 6.74 12.02
C VAL A 49 13.85 6.52 13.50
N THR A 50 12.95 7.05 14.32
CA THR A 50 12.96 6.96 15.79
C THR A 50 11.58 6.56 16.32
N ALA A 51 11.47 6.32 17.62
CA ALA A 51 10.20 5.98 18.26
C ALA A 51 9.12 7.09 18.23
N GLN A 52 9.50 8.33 17.91
CA GLN A 52 8.58 9.45 17.75
C GLN A 52 7.95 9.51 16.36
N ASP A 53 8.44 8.73 15.42
CA ASP A 53 8.02 8.79 14.02
C ASP A 53 6.73 8.04 13.73
N VAL A 54 6.04 8.51 12.70
CA VAL A 54 4.94 7.85 12.03
C VAL A 54 5.37 7.55 10.60
N VAL A 55 5.66 6.29 10.33
CA VAL A 55 6.14 5.81 9.03
C VAL A 55 4.96 5.37 8.18
N TYR A 56 4.73 6.04 7.06
CA TYR A 56 3.74 5.63 6.05
C TYR A 56 4.44 4.94 4.89
N ASP A 57 3.99 3.73 4.55
CA ASP A 57 4.50 2.95 3.42
C ASP A 57 3.44 2.89 2.32
N LEU A 58 3.74 3.46 1.16
CA LEU A 58 2.82 3.56 0.03
C LEU A 58 2.99 2.37 -0.91
N GLY A 59 1.94 1.55 -1.04
CA GLY A 59 2.01 0.24 -1.67
C GLY A 59 2.70 -0.76 -0.74
N SER A 60 2.22 -0.86 0.50
CA SER A 60 2.92 -1.54 1.59
C SER A 60 3.05 -3.06 1.43
N GLY A 61 2.36 -3.65 0.45
CA GLY A 61 2.44 -5.08 0.19
C GLY A 61 2.10 -5.91 1.43
N ASP A 62 3.04 -6.73 1.86
CA ASP A 62 2.91 -7.60 3.04
C ASP A 62 3.21 -6.89 4.38
N GLY A 63 3.37 -5.57 4.37
CA GLY A 63 3.52 -4.74 5.57
C GLY A 63 4.90 -4.72 6.19
N ARG A 64 5.93 -5.27 5.52
CA ARG A 64 7.28 -5.44 6.10
C ARG A 64 7.93 -4.13 6.56
N ILE A 65 7.81 -3.03 5.81
CA ILE A 65 8.44 -1.74 6.20
C ILE A 65 7.80 -1.16 7.46
N PRO A 66 6.45 -1.00 7.55
CA PRO A 66 5.79 -0.61 8.80
C PRO A 66 6.12 -1.52 9.99
N ILE A 67 6.20 -2.82 9.76
CA ILE A 67 6.53 -3.81 10.81
C ILE A 67 7.97 -3.61 11.30
N ILE A 68 8.95 -3.47 10.40
CA ILE A 68 10.35 -3.20 10.76
C ILE A 68 10.46 -1.87 11.52
N ALA A 69 9.75 -0.82 11.07
CA ALA A 69 9.73 0.47 11.75
C ALA A 69 9.24 0.35 13.20
N ALA A 70 8.18 -0.42 13.42
CA ALA A 70 7.64 -0.67 14.76
C ALA A 70 8.58 -1.54 15.61
N GLN A 71 9.09 -2.64 15.05
CA GLN A 71 9.86 -3.64 15.77
C GLN A 71 11.25 -3.15 16.16
N LYS A 72 11.98 -2.53 15.22
CA LYS A 72 13.36 -2.12 15.42
C LYS A 72 13.51 -0.70 15.99
N TYR A 73 12.62 0.20 15.61
CA TYR A 73 12.76 1.63 15.94
C TYR A 73 11.70 2.11 16.94
N GLY A 74 10.71 1.27 17.28
CA GLY A 74 9.62 1.66 18.17
C GLY A 74 8.64 2.68 17.55
N ALA A 75 8.77 2.97 16.25
CA ALA A 75 7.91 3.90 15.53
C ALA A 75 6.47 3.39 15.40
N ARG A 76 5.53 4.26 15.03
CA ARG A 76 4.22 3.85 14.51
C ARG A 76 4.34 3.57 13.02
N GLY A 77 3.78 2.44 12.54
CA GLY A 77 3.80 2.06 11.14
C GLY A 77 2.41 2.12 10.52
N MET A 78 2.29 2.70 9.32
CA MET A 78 1.05 2.76 8.54
C MET A 78 1.32 2.23 7.13
N GLY A 79 0.60 1.17 6.71
CA GLY A 79 0.68 0.64 5.35
C GLY A 79 -0.57 0.99 4.56
N ILE A 80 -0.40 1.54 3.35
CA ILE A 80 -1.49 1.77 2.39
C ILE A 80 -1.34 0.75 1.27
N GLU A 81 -2.35 -0.10 1.09
CA GLU A 81 -2.32 -1.18 0.10
C GLU A 81 -3.70 -1.38 -0.52
N ILE A 82 -3.76 -1.59 -1.83
CA ILE A 82 -5.02 -1.76 -2.55
C ILE A 82 -5.49 -3.22 -2.56
N ASN A 83 -4.56 -4.17 -2.45
CA ASN A 83 -4.84 -5.59 -2.50
C ASN A 83 -5.28 -6.13 -1.12
N PRO A 84 -6.55 -6.57 -0.97
CA PRO A 84 -7.06 -7.06 0.33
C PRO A 84 -6.34 -8.31 0.84
N ASN A 85 -5.77 -9.14 -0.03
CA ASN A 85 -5.03 -10.33 0.38
C ASN A 85 -3.69 -9.95 1.02
N LEU A 86 -3.01 -8.92 0.49
CA LEU A 86 -1.78 -8.39 1.07
C LEU A 86 -2.05 -7.68 2.40
N ILE A 87 -3.17 -6.97 2.54
CA ILE A 87 -3.62 -6.42 3.83
C ILE A 87 -3.81 -7.53 4.87
N ALA A 88 -4.48 -8.62 4.51
CA ALA A 88 -4.65 -9.76 5.43
C ALA A 88 -3.30 -10.37 5.83
N GLN A 89 -2.40 -10.53 4.88
CA GLN A 89 -1.04 -10.99 5.13
C GLN A 89 -0.26 -10.03 6.05
N SER A 90 -0.36 -8.71 5.82
CA SER A 90 0.28 -7.70 6.67
C SER A 90 -0.14 -7.81 8.14
N TRP A 91 -1.42 -8.05 8.41
CA TRP A 91 -1.90 -8.27 9.77
C TRP A 91 -1.38 -9.57 10.38
N GLY A 92 -1.28 -10.66 9.59
CA GLY A 92 -0.63 -11.91 10.03
C GLY A 92 0.82 -11.66 10.42
N ASN A 93 1.59 -11.03 9.53
CA ASN A 93 2.99 -10.72 9.77
C ASN A 93 3.20 -9.79 10.99
N ALA A 94 2.30 -8.83 11.22
CA ALA A 94 2.37 -7.92 12.35
C ALA A 94 2.08 -8.63 13.69
N ASN A 95 1.17 -9.61 13.70
CA ASN A 95 0.91 -10.44 14.87
C ASN A 95 2.11 -11.34 15.18
N ASP A 96 2.68 -11.99 14.16
CA ASP A 96 3.87 -12.85 14.31
C ASP A 96 5.09 -12.06 14.82
N ALA A 97 5.20 -10.78 14.43
CA ALA A 97 6.24 -9.87 14.88
C ALA A 97 5.93 -9.19 16.23
N GLU A 98 4.77 -9.45 16.85
CA GLU A 98 4.31 -8.88 18.12
C GLU A 98 4.19 -7.34 18.13
N VAL A 99 3.92 -6.72 16.96
CA VAL A 99 3.81 -5.26 16.80
C VAL A 99 2.44 -4.78 16.31
N ALA A 100 1.44 -5.64 16.31
CA ALA A 100 0.09 -5.32 15.82
C ALA A 100 -0.55 -4.08 16.50
N ASN A 101 -0.14 -3.75 17.72
CA ASN A 101 -0.60 -2.56 18.45
C ASN A 101 0.11 -1.26 18.01
N ARG A 102 1.18 -1.34 17.22
CA ARG A 102 1.96 -0.19 16.73
C ARG A 102 1.82 0.06 15.23
N VAL A 103 1.14 -0.85 14.51
CA VAL A 103 0.96 -0.73 13.06
C VAL A 103 -0.51 -0.67 12.69
N ARG A 104 -0.79 -0.10 11.51
CA ARG A 104 -2.10 -0.15 10.87
C ARG A 104 -1.92 -0.39 9.38
N PHE A 105 -2.83 -1.17 8.79
CA PHE A 105 -2.88 -1.41 7.36
C PHE A 105 -4.24 -0.99 6.83
N ILE A 106 -4.23 -0.07 5.87
CA ILE A 106 -5.42 0.55 5.30
C ILE A 106 -5.55 0.07 3.86
N LYS A 107 -6.69 -0.59 3.57
CA LYS A 107 -7.04 -0.90 2.19
C LYS A 107 -7.48 0.40 1.50
N GLY A 108 -6.73 0.84 0.50
CA GLY A 108 -7.06 2.08 -0.19
C GLY A 108 -6.13 2.41 -1.35
N ASP A 109 -6.55 3.41 -2.12
CA ASP A 109 -5.72 4.02 -3.15
C ASP A 109 -4.72 4.98 -2.49
N LEU A 110 -3.43 4.76 -2.71
CA LEU A 110 -2.35 5.60 -2.18
C LEU A 110 -2.44 7.07 -2.66
N PHE A 111 -3.11 7.32 -3.78
CA PHE A 111 -3.33 8.69 -4.25
C PHE A 111 -4.37 9.45 -3.43
N GLU A 112 -5.34 8.74 -2.84
CA GLU A 112 -6.43 9.30 -2.02
C GLU A 112 -6.12 9.25 -0.52
N ALA A 113 -5.09 8.49 -0.11
CA ALA A 113 -4.76 8.31 1.30
C ALA A 113 -4.39 9.64 1.98
N ASP A 114 -4.88 9.87 3.19
CA ASP A 114 -4.43 10.98 4.03
C ASP A 114 -3.06 10.66 4.64
N LEU A 115 -2.08 11.51 4.37
CA LEU A 115 -0.70 11.41 4.84
C LEU A 115 -0.34 12.52 5.85
N SER A 116 -1.32 13.23 6.38
CA SER A 116 -1.11 14.42 7.23
C SER A 116 -0.32 14.13 8.51
N GLU A 117 -0.42 12.91 9.06
CA GLU A 117 0.34 12.49 10.24
C GLU A 117 1.74 11.93 9.91
N ALA A 118 2.07 11.77 8.63
CA ALA A 118 3.34 11.15 8.25
C ALA A 118 4.54 12.03 8.62
N THR A 119 5.49 11.49 9.35
CA THR A 119 6.81 12.09 9.56
C THR A 119 7.87 11.48 8.63
N VAL A 120 7.60 10.24 8.19
CA VAL A 120 8.38 9.51 7.20
C VAL A 120 7.43 8.85 6.21
N VAL A 121 7.74 8.94 4.92
CA VAL A 121 7.02 8.21 3.85
C VAL A 121 8.04 7.31 3.14
N THR A 122 7.68 6.04 2.96
CA THR A 122 8.46 5.07 2.18
C THR A 122 7.69 4.63 0.94
N ALA A 123 8.41 4.33 -0.14
CA ALA A 123 7.81 3.86 -1.39
C ALA A 123 8.78 2.99 -2.20
N TYR A 124 8.23 1.93 -2.83
CA TYR A 124 8.87 1.21 -3.92
C TYR A 124 7.88 1.10 -5.07
N LEU A 125 7.76 2.17 -5.81
CA LEU A 125 6.71 2.38 -6.82
C LEU A 125 7.32 2.79 -8.16
N SER A 126 6.68 2.40 -9.27
CA SER A 126 7.17 2.73 -10.61
C SER A 126 7.37 4.24 -10.82
N PRO A 127 8.24 4.66 -11.76
CA PRO A 127 8.49 6.08 -12.04
C PRO A 127 7.22 6.88 -12.37
N SER A 128 6.26 6.26 -13.05
CA SER A 128 4.98 6.89 -13.39
C SER A 128 4.12 7.19 -12.15
N ILE A 129 4.10 6.27 -11.19
CA ILE A 129 3.39 6.44 -9.91
C ILE A 129 4.10 7.50 -9.07
N MET A 130 5.43 7.44 -8.94
CA MET A 130 6.23 8.43 -8.20
C MET A 130 6.02 9.84 -8.77
N LYS A 131 6.02 10.00 -10.10
CA LYS A 131 5.71 11.29 -10.75
C LYS A 131 4.32 11.82 -10.39
N ARG A 132 3.32 10.95 -10.36
CA ARG A 132 1.94 11.32 -10.01
C ARG A 132 1.79 11.66 -8.51
N LEU A 133 2.53 10.98 -7.63
CA LEU A 133 2.52 11.24 -6.19
C LEU A 133 3.29 12.51 -5.80
N MET A 134 4.26 12.93 -6.59
CA MET A 134 5.20 14.01 -6.24
C MET A 134 4.50 15.29 -5.74
N PRO A 135 3.41 15.82 -6.36
CA PRO A 135 2.73 17.00 -5.83
C PRO A 135 2.20 16.81 -4.41
N LYS A 136 1.64 15.63 -4.11
CA LYS A 136 1.13 15.25 -2.79
C LYS A 136 2.27 15.15 -1.77
N LEU A 137 3.38 14.52 -2.15
CA LEU A 137 4.55 14.37 -1.28
C LEU A 137 5.23 15.72 -0.97
N ARG A 138 5.27 16.62 -1.94
CA ARG A 138 5.79 18.00 -1.73
C ARG A 138 4.92 18.85 -0.80
N ALA A 139 3.63 18.55 -0.70
CA ALA A 139 2.69 19.27 0.14
C ALA A 139 2.65 18.77 1.59
N LEU A 140 3.45 17.76 1.95
CA LEU A 140 3.55 17.26 3.32
C LEU A 140 4.17 18.32 4.25
N ALA A 141 4.03 18.11 5.55
CA ALA A 141 4.57 19.01 6.56
C ALA A 141 6.08 19.21 6.37
N PRO A 142 6.59 20.45 6.52
CA PRO A 142 8.03 20.74 6.45
C PRO A 142 8.84 19.82 7.35
N GLY A 143 9.92 19.26 6.83
CA GLY A 143 10.78 18.32 7.54
C GLY A 143 10.34 16.85 7.45
N THR A 144 9.18 16.55 6.84
CA THR A 144 8.82 15.16 6.50
C THR A 144 9.90 14.57 5.60
N ARG A 145 10.32 13.34 5.89
CA ARG A 145 11.35 12.59 5.17
C ARG A 145 10.66 11.58 4.25
N ILE A 146 11.08 11.57 2.98
CA ILE A 146 10.53 10.66 1.97
C ILE A 146 11.68 9.77 1.50
N VAL A 147 11.52 8.45 1.55
CA VAL A 147 12.54 7.51 1.07
C VAL A 147 11.95 6.62 -0.02
N SER A 148 12.58 6.63 -1.18
CA SER A 148 12.24 5.76 -2.29
C SER A 148 13.28 4.66 -2.46
N HIS A 149 12.83 3.46 -2.73
CA HIS A 149 13.63 2.37 -3.22
C HIS A 149 13.73 2.48 -4.75
N GLN A 150 14.93 2.73 -5.26
CA GLN A 150 15.33 2.70 -6.67
C GLN A 150 14.79 3.82 -7.57
N PHE A 151 13.59 4.35 -7.35
CA PHE A 151 12.96 5.27 -8.30
C PHE A 151 12.99 6.72 -7.83
N ASP A 152 13.46 7.58 -8.72
CA ASP A 152 13.60 9.02 -8.53
C ASP A 152 12.27 9.76 -8.75
N MET A 153 12.20 11.01 -8.29
CA MET A 153 11.13 11.96 -8.57
C MET A 153 11.60 13.02 -9.57
N PRO A 154 11.15 12.97 -10.85
CA PRO A 154 11.61 13.89 -11.87
C PRO A 154 11.38 15.36 -11.50
N GLY A 155 12.43 16.18 -11.54
CA GLY A 155 12.35 17.60 -11.18
C GLY A 155 12.35 17.91 -9.69
N TRP A 156 12.63 16.90 -8.86
CA TRP A 156 12.91 17.06 -7.44
C TRP A 156 14.12 16.19 -7.08
N PRO A 157 15.34 16.73 -7.13
CA PRO A 157 16.53 15.97 -6.80
C PRO A 157 16.50 15.54 -5.33
N PRO A 158 16.94 14.31 -5.00
CA PRO A 158 17.03 13.86 -3.63
C PRO A 158 18.16 14.59 -2.87
N ASP A 159 17.96 14.76 -1.57
CA ASP A 159 18.97 15.31 -0.66
C ASP A 159 20.13 14.32 -0.45
N GLU A 160 19.83 13.00 -0.47
CA GLU A 160 20.83 11.95 -0.29
C GLU A 160 20.49 10.73 -1.14
N ARG A 161 21.56 10.08 -1.66
CA ARG A 161 21.51 8.79 -2.34
C ARG A 161 22.43 7.82 -1.63
N ARG A 162 21.99 6.58 -1.48
CA ARG A 162 22.81 5.53 -0.88
C ARG A 162 22.65 4.24 -1.66
N GLN A 163 23.77 3.62 -2.00
CA GLN A 163 23.78 2.28 -2.56
C GLN A 163 23.73 1.26 -1.45
N VAL A 164 22.82 0.29 -1.53
CA VAL A 164 22.70 -0.85 -0.61
C VAL A 164 22.58 -2.11 -1.45
N ASP A 165 23.63 -2.90 -1.49
CA ASP A 165 23.77 -4.02 -2.42
C ASP A 165 23.54 -3.54 -3.88
N GLU A 166 22.56 -4.15 -4.56
CA GLU A 166 22.19 -3.82 -5.94
C GLU A 166 21.12 -2.72 -6.04
N ALA A 167 20.62 -2.22 -4.90
CA ALA A 167 19.56 -1.24 -4.85
C ALA A 167 20.09 0.14 -4.48
N GLU A 168 19.60 1.18 -5.16
CA GLU A 168 19.78 2.56 -4.73
C GLU A 168 18.59 2.98 -3.86
N ILE A 169 18.85 3.65 -2.74
CA ILE A 169 17.81 4.28 -1.92
C ILE A 169 18.02 5.80 -1.91
N LEU A 170 16.92 6.53 -2.01
CA LEU A 170 16.93 7.97 -2.22
C LEU A 170 16.11 8.65 -1.14
N LEU A 171 16.64 9.74 -0.56
CA LEU A 171 16.00 10.50 0.50
C LEU A 171 15.71 11.94 0.04
N TRP A 172 14.51 12.41 0.32
CA TRP A 172 14.10 13.81 0.24
C TRP A 172 13.59 14.29 1.59
N ARG A 173 13.79 15.57 1.86
CA ARG A 173 13.18 16.26 2.99
C ARG A 173 12.28 17.37 2.45
N VAL A 174 11.03 17.40 2.91
CA VAL A 174 10.12 18.47 2.53
C VAL A 174 10.66 19.80 3.04
N PRO A 175 10.86 20.80 2.18
CA PRO A 175 11.44 22.10 2.57
C PRO A 175 10.62 22.82 3.64
N LYS A 176 11.31 23.67 4.43
CA LYS A 176 10.66 24.61 5.38
C LYS A 176 10.02 25.77 4.66
#